data_7a0429a0093ac91698aec8cce01e9413
#
_entry.id   7a0429a0093ac91698aec8cce01e9413
#
_cell.length_a   1.000
_cell.length_b   1.000
_cell.length_c   1.000
_cell.angle_alpha   90.00
_cell.angle_beta   90.00
_cell.angle_gamma   90.00
#
_symmetry.space_group_name_H-M   'P 1'
#
loop_
_entity.id
_entity.type
_entity.pdbx_description
1 polymer ?
#
loop_
_entity_poly.entity_id
_entity_poly.type
_entity_poly.pdbx_seq_one_letter_code
_entity_poly.pdbx_strand_id
1 'polypeptide(L)'
;NMGNGGGGPNGMGRPDDNRNGTGGDPPAMPTADNTGLTIEATANTTTDSDSTSTSAKALKAGNEVNISGGEFKIDSADDSVHSNGNIVITGGNISVASGDNGMHANGNLTISDGTVDITKSYEGIEGSIVTIDGGTISVVASDDGINCAGGSDTGSTDRMGADQFSSQDGVELNINGGTVTIDADGDGLDSNGNFTIAGGTVYVCGPTNGGNGAL
;
A
#
# COMPACT_ATOMS: atom_id res chain seq x y z
N ASN A 1 -72.27 -27.90 11.74
CA ASN A 1 -71.89 -28.73 12.87
C ASN A 1 -70.48 -28.40 13.36
N MET A 2 -70.44 -27.85 14.56
CA MET A 2 -69.30 -27.80 15.45
C MET A 2 -68.05 -27.04 14.94
N GLY A 3 -67.63 -25.96 15.47
CA GLY A 3 -67.49 -25.61 16.88
C GLY A 3 -66.06 -25.79 17.28
N ASN A 4 -65.44 -24.73 17.62
CA ASN A 4 -64.31 -24.63 18.56
C ASN A 4 -63.26 -23.62 18.03
N GLY A 5 -62.97 -22.49 18.60
CA GLY A 5 -62.76 -22.15 19.97
C GLY A 5 -61.28 -22.50 20.37
N GLY A 6 -60.28 -21.63 20.10
CA GLY A 6 -58.95 -21.85 20.53
C GLY A 6 -58.28 -20.49 20.78
N GLY A 7 -58.11 -20.18 22.07
CA GLY A 7 -57.55 -18.95 22.56
C GLY A 7 -56.08 -18.75 22.22
N GLY A 8 -55.73 -17.51 21.96
CA GLY A 8 -54.35 -17.08 21.86
C GLY A 8 -53.64 -17.01 23.22
N PRO A 9 -52.34 -17.28 23.28
CA PRO A 9 -51.59 -17.05 24.49
C PRO A 9 -51.10 -15.62 24.61
N ASN A 10 -51.36 -15.06 25.74
CA ASN A 10 -50.82 -13.94 26.48
C ASN A 10 -49.58 -13.25 25.86
N GLY A 11 -49.77 -11.96 25.60
CA GLY A 11 -48.72 -11.00 25.43
C GLY A 11 -47.85 -10.92 26.70
N MET A 12 -46.59 -11.28 26.55
CA MET A 12 -45.59 -10.86 27.51
C MET A 12 -45.21 -9.43 27.20
N GLY A 13 -45.55 -8.55 28.14
CA GLY A 13 -45.14 -7.15 28.12
C GLY A 13 -43.61 -7.05 28.11
N ARG A 14 -43.10 -6.32 27.14
CA ARG A 14 -41.72 -5.86 27.20
C ARG A 14 -41.58 -4.89 28.35
N PRO A 15 -40.51 -4.96 29.15
CA PRO A 15 -40.22 -3.92 30.13
C PRO A 15 -39.96 -2.61 29.39
N ASP A 16 -40.56 -1.55 29.83
CA ASP A 16 -40.35 -0.18 29.39
C ASP A 16 -38.86 0.17 29.61
N ASP A 17 -38.08 0.21 28.53
CA ASP A 17 -36.76 0.81 28.54
C ASP A 17 -36.90 2.33 28.61
N ASN A 18 -37.12 2.82 29.82
CA ASN A 18 -37.01 4.22 30.13
C ASN A 18 -35.52 4.61 30.16
N ARG A 19 -34.90 4.65 28.99
CA ARG A 19 -33.60 5.30 28.82
C ARG A 19 -33.81 6.78 28.61
N ASN A 20 -33.98 7.48 29.69
CA ASN A 20 -33.72 8.89 29.71
C ASN A 20 -32.20 9.10 29.65
N GLY A 21 -31.61 8.76 28.52
CA GLY A 21 -30.23 9.10 28.16
C GLY A 21 -30.28 10.50 27.55
N THR A 22 -29.78 11.48 28.25
CA THR A 22 -29.36 12.76 27.68
C THR A 22 -28.38 12.40 26.57
N GLY A 23 -28.84 12.47 25.32
CA GLY A 23 -27.99 12.34 24.14
C GLY A 23 -27.01 13.49 24.14
N GLY A 24 -25.84 13.26 24.74
CA GLY A 24 -24.69 14.02 24.40
C GLY A 24 -24.30 13.60 22.98
N ASP A 25 -24.14 14.58 22.10
CA ASP A 25 -23.54 14.31 20.78
C ASP A 25 -22.26 13.50 20.98
N PRO A 26 -22.01 12.50 20.11
CA PRO A 26 -20.73 11.80 20.16
C PRO A 26 -19.63 12.86 20.10
N PRO A 27 -18.55 12.70 20.89
CA PRO A 27 -17.46 13.64 20.85
C PRO A 27 -17.06 13.82 19.40
N ALA A 28 -17.00 15.09 18.97
CA ALA A 28 -16.54 15.41 17.63
C ALA A 28 -15.19 14.72 17.45
N MET A 29 -15.08 13.92 16.39
CA MET A 29 -13.77 13.36 16.01
C MET A 29 -12.80 14.52 15.91
N PRO A 30 -11.61 14.43 16.49
CA PRO A 30 -10.63 15.48 16.33
C PRO A 30 -10.46 15.69 14.83
N THR A 31 -10.69 16.91 14.37
CA THR A 31 -10.28 17.31 13.02
C THR A 31 -8.80 17.01 12.95
N ALA A 32 -8.41 16.13 12.05
CA ALA A 32 -7.01 15.75 11.88
C ALA A 32 -6.23 16.99 11.47
N ASP A 33 -5.68 17.66 12.48
CA ASP A 33 -4.49 18.47 12.31
C ASP A 33 -3.38 17.46 12.06
N ASN A 34 -3.02 17.25 10.80
CA ASN A 34 -1.98 16.30 10.40
C ASN A 34 -0.58 16.70 10.88
N THR A 35 -0.45 17.77 11.61
CA THR A 35 0.79 18.19 12.24
C THR A 35 0.95 17.45 13.57
N GLY A 36 1.67 16.35 13.55
CA GLY A 36 2.06 15.65 14.78
C GLY A 36 1.60 14.20 14.92
N LEU A 37 0.96 13.62 13.90
CA LEU A 37 0.73 12.18 13.89
C LEU A 37 2.06 11.48 13.58
N THR A 38 2.55 10.68 14.51
CA THR A 38 3.69 9.77 14.30
C THR A 38 3.18 8.35 14.41
N ILE A 39 3.46 7.54 13.40
CA ILE A 39 3.18 6.10 13.39
C ILE A 39 4.52 5.38 13.31
N GLU A 40 4.80 4.55 14.31
CA GLU A 40 5.91 3.60 14.29
C GLU A 40 5.32 2.20 14.25
N ALA A 41 5.66 1.44 13.22
CA ALA A 41 5.18 0.08 13.05
C ALA A 41 6.34 -0.86 12.76
N THR A 42 6.38 -1.97 13.49
CA THR A 42 7.31 -3.07 13.23
C THR A 42 6.49 -4.34 13.05
N ALA A 43 6.63 -4.98 11.92
CA ALA A 43 5.96 -6.24 11.61
C ALA A 43 6.99 -7.33 11.30
N ASN A 44 6.99 -8.40 12.10
CA ASN A 44 7.93 -9.50 11.97
C ASN A 44 7.21 -10.74 11.45
N THR A 45 7.85 -11.48 10.55
CA THR A 45 7.35 -12.79 10.13
C THR A 45 7.37 -13.75 11.29
N THR A 46 6.25 -14.42 11.53
CA THR A 46 6.19 -15.59 12.42
C THR A 46 6.03 -16.82 11.56
N THR A 47 6.89 -17.82 11.77
CA THR A 47 6.64 -19.17 11.26
C THR A 47 5.81 -19.92 12.29
N ASP A 48 4.68 -20.46 11.87
CA ASP A 48 3.92 -21.37 12.69
C ASP A 48 4.55 -22.79 12.68
N SER A 49 3.96 -23.72 13.45
CA SER A 49 4.45 -25.09 13.55
C SER A 49 4.38 -25.87 12.23
N ASP A 50 3.68 -25.37 11.23
CA ASP A 50 3.53 -25.99 9.92
C ASP A 50 4.51 -25.40 8.87
N SER A 51 5.44 -24.52 9.29
CA SER A 51 6.43 -23.85 8.43
C SER A 51 5.82 -22.97 7.34
N THR A 52 4.58 -22.54 7.51
CA THR A 52 3.98 -21.50 6.66
C THR A 52 4.39 -20.14 7.15
N SER A 53 5.08 -19.35 6.32
CA SER A 53 5.35 -17.96 6.64
C SER A 53 4.04 -17.18 6.56
N THR A 54 3.70 -16.46 7.61
CA THR A 54 2.59 -15.53 7.59
C THR A 54 3.09 -14.17 7.09
N SER A 55 2.35 -13.59 6.14
CA SER A 55 2.59 -12.22 5.66
C SER A 55 2.60 -11.24 6.83
N ALA A 56 3.64 -10.42 6.92
CA ALA A 56 3.86 -9.44 7.99
C ALA A 56 3.93 -8.03 7.41
N LYS A 57 2.87 -7.63 6.71
CA LYS A 57 2.67 -6.29 6.16
C LYS A 57 2.34 -5.30 7.27
N ALA A 58 2.98 -4.13 7.28
CA ALA A 58 2.78 -3.16 8.36
C ALA A 58 1.50 -2.35 8.20
N LEU A 59 1.28 -1.75 7.03
CA LEU A 59 0.04 -1.08 6.66
C LEU A 59 -0.62 -1.88 5.55
N LYS A 60 -1.86 -2.33 5.78
CA LYS A 60 -2.58 -3.14 4.80
C LYS A 60 -4.02 -2.68 4.63
N ALA A 61 -4.45 -2.51 3.38
CA ALA A 61 -5.83 -2.25 3.03
C ALA A 61 -6.35 -3.23 1.98
N GLY A 62 -7.64 -3.59 2.08
CA GLY A 62 -8.31 -4.41 1.08
C GLY A 62 -8.75 -3.63 -0.16
N ASN A 63 -8.76 -2.31 -0.12
CA ASN A 63 -9.24 -1.48 -1.22
C ASN A 63 -8.33 -0.30 -1.51
N GLU A 64 -8.02 0.54 -0.52
CA GLU A 64 -7.20 1.73 -0.73
C GLU A 64 -6.47 2.14 0.54
N VAL A 65 -5.22 2.59 0.40
CA VAL A 65 -4.46 3.29 1.43
C VAL A 65 -4.34 4.75 1.01
N ASN A 66 -4.81 5.67 1.84
CA ASN A 66 -4.67 7.10 1.65
C ASN A 66 -3.80 7.72 2.74
N ILE A 67 -2.71 8.38 2.37
CA ILE A 67 -1.82 9.11 3.27
C ILE A 67 -1.77 10.57 2.82
N SER A 68 -2.30 11.47 3.66
CA SER A 68 -2.34 12.90 3.36
C SER A 68 -1.46 13.75 4.28
N GLY A 69 -0.74 13.13 5.21
CA GLY A 69 0.14 13.80 6.16
C GLY A 69 0.57 12.87 7.28
N GLY A 70 1.32 13.39 8.24
CA GLY A 70 1.85 12.63 9.37
C GLY A 70 3.30 12.17 9.16
N GLU A 71 3.86 11.55 10.19
CA GLU A 71 5.18 10.94 10.17
C GLU A 71 5.04 9.44 10.36
N PHE A 72 5.65 8.66 9.48
CA PHE A 72 5.60 7.20 9.48
C PHE A 72 7.02 6.66 9.54
N LYS A 73 7.25 5.74 10.49
CA LYS A 73 8.45 4.91 10.54
C LYS A 73 8.01 3.46 10.57
N ILE A 74 8.38 2.74 9.55
CA ILE A 74 7.90 1.38 9.33
C ILE A 74 9.11 0.46 9.11
N ASP A 75 9.10 -0.69 9.81
CA ASP A 75 10.04 -1.79 9.58
C ASP A 75 9.21 -3.08 9.52
N SER A 76 9.17 -3.73 8.37
CA SER A 76 8.35 -4.91 8.13
C SER A 76 9.15 -6.03 7.47
N ALA A 77 8.77 -7.26 7.76
CA ALA A 77 9.38 -8.44 7.15
C ALA A 77 8.77 -8.81 5.78
N ASP A 78 7.66 -8.20 5.44
CA ASP A 78 6.94 -8.27 4.15
C ASP A 78 6.69 -6.83 3.70
N ASP A 79 5.75 -6.52 2.79
CA ASP A 79 5.50 -5.16 2.33
C ASP A 79 5.27 -4.17 3.48
N SER A 80 5.88 -3.00 3.39
CA SER A 80 5.66 -1.96 4.41
C SER A 80 4.29 -1.32 4.26
N VAL A 81 3.90 -0.95 3.04
CA VAL A 81 2.57 -0.41 2.72
C VAL A 81 1.96 -1.24 1.59
N HIS A 82 0.84 -1.89 1.87
CA HIS A 82 0.17 -2.76 0.89
C HIS A 82 -1.29 -2.40 0.69
N SER A 83 -1.76 -2.43 -0.55
CA SER A 83 -3.18 -2.35 -0.88
C SER A 83 -3.55 -3.37 -1.95
N ASN A 84 -4.63 -4.13 -1.72
CA ASN A 84 -5.21 -4.95 -2.80
C ASN A 84 -5.89 -4.09 -3.91
N GLY A 85 -6.01 -2.80 -3.71
CA GLY A 85 -6.46 -1.81 -4.69
C GLY A 85 -5.41 -0.72 -4.82
N ASN A 86 -5.72 0.51 -4.44
CA ASN A 86 -4.87 1.66 -4.71
C ASN A 86 -4.07 2.13 -3.48
N ILE A 87 -2.97 2.84 -3.73
CA ILE A 87 -2.26 3.65 -2.74
C ILE A 87 -2.23 5.09 -3.26
N VAL A 88 -2.63 6.04 -2.40
CA VAL A 88 -2.62 7.47 -2.73
C VAL A 88 -1.89 8.23 -1.63
N ILE A 89 -0.83 8.94 -2.00
CA ILE A 89 -0.02 9.77 -1.10
C ILE A 89 -0.09 11.22 -1.58
N THR A 90 -0.65 12.07 -0.72
CA THR A 90 -0.81 13.50 -1.00
C THR A 90 -0.05 14.37 0.00
N GLY A 91 0.77 13.76 0.85
CA GLY A 91 1.60 14.43 1.84
C GLY A 91 2.10 13.46 2.92
N GLY A 92 2.86 13.99 3.86
CA GLY A 92 3.46 13.22 4.96
C GLY A 92 4.95 12.97 4.77
N ASN A 93 5.54 12.40 5.81
CA ASN A 93 6.94 11.98 5.84
C ASN A 93 6.97 10.48 6.17
N ILE A 94 7.28 9.66 5.18
CA ILE A 94 7.14 8.22 5.24
C ILE A 94 8.53 7.60 5.07
N SER A 95 9.05 6.99 6.13
CA SER A 95 10.31 6.26 6.10
C SER A 95 10.03 4.78 6.35
N VAL A 96 10.45 3.93 5.42
CA VAL A 96 10.19 2.49 5.48
C VAL A 96 11.45 1.67 5.27
N ALA A 97 11.52 0.54 5.96
CA ALA A 97 12.41 -0.57 5.68
C ALA A 97 11.55 -1.82 5.52
N SER A 98 11.72 -2.53 4.41
CA SER A 98 10.91 -3.68 4.06
C SER A 98 11.75 -4.93 3.80
N GLY A 99 11.18 -6.07 4.09
CA GLY A 99 11.73 -7.36 3.69
C GLY A 99 11.26 -7.80 2.31
N ASP A 100 10.20 -7.21 1.80
CA ASP A 100 9.68 -7.36 0.44
C ASP A 100 9.50 -5.96 -0.17
N ASN A 101 8.33 -5.59 -0.70
CA ASN A 101 8.17 -4.30 -1.35
C ASN A 101 8.04 -3.15 -0.33
N GLY A 102 8.66 -2.01 -0.63
CA GLY A 102 8.48 -0.80 0.16
C GLY A 102 7.02 -0.36 0.15
N MET A 103 6.43 -0.27 -1.04
CA MET A 103 5.02 0.02 -1.27
C MET A 103 4.50 -0.84 -2.42
N HIS A 104 3.40 -1.57 -2.19
CA HIS A 104 2.76 -2.42 -3.20
C HIS A 104 1.28 -2.13 -3.33
N ALA A 105 0.83 -1.76 -4.53
CA ALA A 105 -0.57 -1.63 -4.90
C ALA A 105 -0.92 -2.61 -6.03
N ASN A 106 -1.90 -3.49 -5.81
CA ASN A 106 -2.40 -4.32 -6.93
C ASN A 106 -3.07 -3.48 -8.03
N GLY A 107 -3.47 -2.26 -7.71
CA GLY A 107 -4.01 -1.26 -8.62
C GLY A 107 -3.04 -0.10 -8.85
N ASN A 108 -3.54 1.12 -8.71
CA ASN A 108 -2.76 2.32 -8.97
C ASN A 108 -2.04 2.80 -7.71
N LEU A 109 -0.81 3.27 -7.87
CA LEU A 109 -0.06 3.97 -6.85
C LEU A 109 0.20 5.40 -7.32
N THR A 110 -0.27 6.38 -6.56
CA THR A 110 -0.11 7.81 -6.89
C THR A 110 0.57 8.55 -5.75
N ILE A 111 1.64 9.28 -6.07
CA ILE A 111 2.32 10.19 -5.14
C ILE A 111 2.27 11.59 -5.74
N SER A 112 1.54 12.51 -5.09
CA SER A 112 1.41 13.89 -5.55
C SER A 112 2.17 14.90 -4.69
N ASP A 113 2.51 14.55 -3.45
CA ASP A 113 3.32 15.38 -2.54
C ASP A 113 3.82 14.53 -1.37
N GLY A 114 4.69 15.11 -0.52
CA GLY A 114 5.26 14.49 0.66
C GLY A 114 6.68 13.98 0.45
N THR A 115 7.20 13.29 1.46
CA THR A 115 8.50 12.62 1.42
C THR A 115 8.30 11.14 1.62
N VAL A 116 8.82 10.35 0.70
CA VAL A 116 8.85 8.89 0.76
C VAL A 116 10.31 8.44 0.72
N ASP A 117 10.76 7.82 1.79
CA ASP A 117 12.13 7.32 1.96
C ASP A 117 12.09 5.82 2.22
N ILE A 118 12.32 5.04 1.17
CA ILE A 118 12.43 3.59 1.24
C ILE A 118 13.91 3.26 1.42
N THR A 119 14.29 3.06 2.69
CA THR A 119 15.69 2.87 3.09
C THR A 119 16.21 1.47 2.82
N LYS A 120 15.30 0.52 2.59
CA LYS A 120 15.58 -0.87 2.23
C LYS A 120 14.31 -1.52 1.72
N SER A 121 14.41 -2.29 0.64
CA SER A 121 13.34 -3.15 0.12
C SER A 121 13.90 -4.28 -0.75
N TYR A 122 13.06 -5.21 -1.14
CA TYR A 122 13.29 -6.08 -2.29
C TYR A 122 12.99 -5.27 -3.54
N GLU A 123 11.74 -4.93 -3.83
CA GLU A 123 11.35 -3.89 -4.77
C GLU A 123 10.94 -2.61 -4.01
N GLY A 124 11.20 -1.45 -4.61
CA GLY A 124 10.89 -0.18 -3.95
C GLY A 124 9.40 0.13 -3.97
N ILE A 125 8.89 0.39 -5.14
CA ILE A 125 7.49 0.77 -5.38
C ILE A 125 6.95 -0.08 -6.51
N GLU A 126 5.84 -0.79 -6.24
CA GLU A 126 5.16 -1.63 -7.22
C GLU A 126 3.70 -1.23 -7.39
N GLY A 127 3.22 -1.30 -8.63
CA GLY A 127 1.81 -1.06 -8.95
C GLY A 127 1.50 -1.32 -10.43
N SER A 128 0.22 -1.52 -10.75
CA SER A 128 -0.19 -1.61 -12.16
C SER A 128 0.04 -0.28 -12.89
N ILE A 129 -0.34 0.83 -12.26
CA ILE A 129 -0.04 2.17 -12.73
C ILE A 129 0.62 2.93 -11.58
N VAL A 130 1.87 3.36 -11.78
CA VAL A 130 2.56 4.24 -10.84
C VAL A 130 2.61 5.64 -11.43
N THR A 131 2.10 6.62 -10.67
CA THR A 131 2.11 8.03 -11.06
C THR A 131 2.78 8.87 -9.97
N ILE A 132 3.82 9.60 -10.35
CA ILE A 132 4.51 10.56 -9.48
C ILE A 132 4.29 11.96 -10.06
N ASP A 133 3.41 12.72 -9.40
CA ASP A 133 3.09 14.11 -9.77
C ASP A 133 3.94 15.13 -8.99
N GLY A 134 4.52 14.71 -7.85
CA GLY A 134 5.29 15.59 -6.99
C GLY A 134 5.94 14.85 -5.82
N GLY A 135 6.43 15.61 -4.84
CA GLY A 135 7.08 15.08 -3.64
C GLY A 135 8.58 14.80 -3.80
N THR A 136 9.16 14.22 -2.77
CA THR A 136 10.56 13.76 -2.73
C THR A 136 10.57 12.28 -2.41
N ILE A 137 11.03 11.48 -3.36
CA ILE A 137 11.03 10.02 -3.28
C ILE A 137 12.48 9.54 -3.32
N SER A 138 12.86 8.73 -2.35
CA SER A 138 14.14 8.04 -2.27
C SER A 138 13.89 6.55 -2.11
N VAL A 139 14.55 5.73 -2.91
CA VAL A 139 14.36 4.28 -2.92
C VAL A 139 15.72 3.60 -2.92
N VAL A 140 15.87 2.63 -1.99
CA VAL A 140 16.95 1.64 -2.00
C VAL A 140 16.32 0.26 -2.12
N ALA A 141 16.61 -0.44 -3.21
CA ALA A 141 16.06 -1.74 -3.53
C ALA A 141 17.15 -2.76 -3.91
N SER A 142 16.96 -4.01 -3.51
CA SER A 142 17.85 -5.13 -3.89
C SER A 142 17.41 -5.82 -5.19
N ASP A 143 16.28 -5.44 -5.74
CA ASP A 143 15.80 -5.73 -7.08
C ASP A 143 15.37 -4.40 -7.71
N ASP A 144 14.15 -4.24 -8.19
CA ASP A 144 13.75 -3.06 -8.95
C ASP A 144 13.40 -1.86 -8.06
N GLY A 145 13.75 -0.66 -8.53
CA GLY A 145 13.45 0.58 -7.83
C GLY A 145 11.97 0.94 -7.89
N ILE A 146 11.43 1.04 -9.10
CA ILE A 146 10.00 1.17 -9.39
C ILE A 146 9.63 0.16 -10.45
N ASN A 147 8.69 -0.73 -10.12
CA ASN A 147 8.22 -1.77 -11.02
C ASN A 147 6.74 -1.60 -11.35
N CYS A 148 6.40 -1.52 -12.64
CA CYS A 148 5.04 -1.51 -13.14
C CYS A 148 4.80 -2.79 -13.96
N ALA A 149 4.49 -3.88 -13.26
CA ALA A 149 4.34 -5.21 -13.84
C ALA A 149 2.90 -5.77 -13.76
N GLY A 150 1.93 -4.94 -13.40
CA GLY A 150 0.51 -5.36 -13.33
C GLY A 150 0.25 -6.35 -12.20
N GLY A 151 0.69 -5.99 -11.00
CA GLY A 151 0.79 -6.84 -9.85
C GLY A 151 -0.49 -7.52 -9.39
N SER A 152 -0.43 -8.80 -9.30
CA SER A 152 -1.06 -9.52 -8.21
C SER A 152 0.00 -10.46 -7.64
N ASP A 153 0.31 -10.23 -6.39
CA ASP A 153 1.12 -11.11 -5.56
C ASP A 153 0.45 -12.50 -5.45
N THR A 154 0.49 -13.26 -6.52
CA THR A 154 -0.13 -14.60 -6.56
C THR A 154 0.77 -15.65 -5.92
N GLY A 155 1.75 -15.23 -5.08
CA GLY A 155 2.57 -16.16 -4.32
C GLY A 155 3.31 -17.20 -5.19
N SER A 156 3.49 -16.90 -6.45
CA SER A 156 4.19 -17.77 -7.37
C SER A 156 5.69 -17.69 -7.09
N THR A 157 6.27 -18.81 -6.76
CA THR A 157 7.72 -18.99 -6.63
C THR A 157 8.45 -18.89 -7.98
N ASP A 158 7.75 -18.56 -9.04
CA ASP A 158 8.30 -18.38 -10.39
C ASP A 158 8.64 -16.90 -10.65
N ARG A 159 9.44 -16.31 -9.76
CA ARG A 159 10.06 -14.98 -9.95
C ARG A 159 11.14 -14.98 -11.03
N MET A 160 11.33 -16.07 -11.72
CA MET A 160 12.28 -16.19 -12.82
C MET A 160 11.55 -16.30 -14.17
N GLY A 161 11.34 -15.18 -14.84
CA GLY A 161 11.31 -15.18 -16.28
C GLY A 161 9.98 -15.01 -17.00
N ALA A 162 8.88 -14.60 -16.35
CA ALA A 162 7.65 -14.31 -17.07
C ALA A 162 7.56 -12.85 -17.57
N ASP A 163 8.26 -11.93 -16.94
CA ASP A 163 8.00 -10.49 -17.11
C ASP A 163 9.05 -9.72 -17.93
N GLN A 164 10.17 -10.31 -18.22
CA GLN A 164 11.30 -9.56 -18.76
C GLN A 164 11.09 -8.88 -20.12
N PHE A 165 10.07 -9.24 -20.90
CA PHE A 165 9.89 -8.65 -22.23
C PHE A 165 8.45 -8.73 -22.79
N SER A 166 7.45 -8.98 -21.96
CA SER A 166 6.06 -9.06 -22.41
C SER A 166 5.34 -7.76 -22.14
N SER A 167 4.98 -7.02 -23.18
CA SER A 167 4.16 -5.83 -23.01
C SER A 167 2.79 -6.18 -22.40
N GLN A 168 2.37 -5.40 -21.41
CA GLN A 168 1.09 -5.54 -20.73
C GLN A 168 0.21 -4.31 -20.96
N ASP A 169 -1.04 -4.54 -21.36
CA ASP A 169 -2.02 -3.48 -21.50
C ASP A 169 -2.48 -3.00 -20.11
N GLY A 170 -2.57 -1.68 -19.93
CA GLY A 170 -3.05 -1.08 -18.67
C GLY A 170 -1.99 -0.95 -17.59
N VAL A 171 -0.73 -1.16 -17.93
CA VAL A 171 0.42 -0.95 -17.07
C VAL A 171 1.16 0.30 -17.51
N GLU A 172 1.44 1.21 -16.57
CA GLU A 172 2.05 2.51 -16.88
C GLU A 172 2.92 3.03 -15.75
N LEU A 173 4.08 3.57 -16.09
CA LEU A 173 4.89 4.42 -15.21
C LEU A 173 4.86 5.86 -15.72
N ASN A 174 4.36 6.77 -14.89
CA ASN A 174 4.24 8.19 -15.22
C ASN A 174 4.96 9.04 -14.17
N ILE A 175 6.01 9.77 -14.57
CA ILE A 175 6.70 10.75 -13.72
C ILE A 175 6.43 12.14 -14.30
N ASN A 176 5.54 12.89 -13.67
CA ASN A 176 5.11 14.20 -14.09
C ASN A 176 5.79 15.34 -13.31
N GLY A 177 6.37 15.02 -12.13
CA GLY A 177 6.98 16.01 -11.25
C GLY A 177 7.78 15.38 -10.12
N GLY A 178 8.17 16.19 -9.14
CA GLY A 178 8.89 15.75 -7.96
C GLY A 178 10.38 15.52 -8.15
N THR A 179 11.00 14.97 -7.13
CA THR A 179 12.40 14.50 -7.14
C THR A 179 12.41 13.02 -6.78
N VAL A 180 12.90 12.20 -7.68
CA VAL A 180 12.97 10.75 -7.55
C VAL A 180 14.43 10.32 -7.58
N THR A 181 14.87 9.67 -6.53
CA THR A 181 16.23 9.12 -6.38
C THR A 181 16.13 7.63 -6.14
N ILE A 182 16.78 6.85 -6.98
CA ILE A 182 16.74 5.39 -6.93
C ILE A 182 18.15 4.84 -6.87
N ASP A 183 18.34 3.88 -5.96
CA ASP A 183 19.53 3.03 -5.86
C ASP A 183 19.04 1.59 -5.85
N ALA A 184 19.13 0.91 -6.98
CA ALA A 184 18.56 -0.41 -7.22
C ALA A 184 19.60 -1.39 -7.78
N ASP A 185 19.59 -2.63 -7.30
CA ASP A 185 20.43 -3.69 -7.85
C ASP A 185 19.83 -4.28 -9.13
N GLY A 186 18.51 -4.25 -9.29
CA GLY A 186 17.75 -4.61 -10.49
C GLY A 186 17.51 -3.41 -11.41
N ASP A 187 16.35 -3.35 -12.06
CA ASP A 187 15.98 -2.21 -12.90
C ASP A 187 15.71 -0.97 -12.05
N GLY A 188 16.21 0.18 -12.48
CA GLY A 188 15.94 1.42 -11.75
C GLY A 188 14.48 1.81 -11.87
N LEU A 189 13.99 1.89 -13.10
CA LEU A 189 12.61 2.17 -13.44
C LEU A 189 12.17 1.16 -14.51
N ASP A 190 11.22 0.30 -14.16
CA ASP A 190 10.67 -0.69 -15.08
C ASP A 190 9.17 -0.49 -15.32
N SER A 191 8.74 -0.77 -16.53
CA SER A 191 7.33 -0.84 -16.90
C SER A 191 7.12 -1.82 -18.04
N ASN A 192 6.35 -2.86 -17.79
CA ASN A 192 5.89 -3.79 -18.83
C ASN A 192 4.85 -3.16 -19.78
N GLY A 193 4.52 -1.89 -19.62
CA GLY A 193 3.59 -1.15 -20.47
C GLY A 193 4.17 0.15 -20.98
N ASN A 194 3.51 1.25 -20.69
CA ASN A 194 3.96 2.58 -21.07
C ASN A 194 4.86 3.20 -20.02
N PHE A 195 5.86 3.93 -20.45
CA PHE A 195 6.73 4.68 -19.56
C PHE A 195 6.85 6.12 -20.04
N THR A 196 6.53 7.09 -19.18
CA THR A 196 6.51 8.51 -19.47
C THR A 196 7.21 9.31 -18.39
N ILE A 197 8.20 10.12 -18.75
CA ILE A 197 8.75 11.18 -17.90
C ILE A 197 8.39 12.52 -18.55
N ALA A 198 7.44 13.25 -17.95
CA ALA A 198 6.97 14.53 -18.43
C ALA A 198 7.57 15.71 -17.64
N GLY A 199 8.10 15.47 -16.44
CA GLY A 199 8.69 16.50 -15.58
C GLY A 199 9.45 15.92 -14.40
N GLY A 200 9.85 16.80 -13.48
CA GLY A 200 10.58 16.40 -12.27
C GLY A 200 12.09 16.29 -12.47
N THR A 201 12.73 15.71 -11.45
CA THR A 201 14.16 15.39 -11.43
C THR A 201 14.31 13.94 -11.05
N VAL A 202 14.97 13.15 -11.87
CA VAL A 202 15.15 11.73 -11.67
C VAL A 202 16.64 11.39 -11.65
N TYR A 203 17.07 10.73 -10.57
CA TYR A 203 18.41 10.20 -10.40
C TYR A 203 18.30 8.68 -10.20
N VAL A 204 19.01 7.92 -11.01
CA VAL A 204 19.03 6.45 -10.90
C VAL A 204 20.47 5.99 -10.79
N CYS A 205 20.75 5.23 -9.73
CA CYS A 205 21.96 4.46 -9.53
C CYS A 205 21.60 2.97 -9.65
N GLY A 206 22.28 2.24 -10.49
CA GLY A 206 22.04 0.84 -10.82
C GLY A 206 21.84 0.66 -12.32
N PRO A 207 21.60 -0.55 -12.80
CA PRO A 207 21.70 -1.81 -12.07
C PRO A 207 23.13 -2.22 -11.73
N THR A 208 23.28 -3.16 -10.80
CA THR A 208 24.59 -3.75 -10.46
C THR A 208 24.84 -5.07 -11.18
N ASN A 209 23.88 -5.59 -11.92
CA ASN A 209 23.95 -6.83 -12.67
C ASN A 209 23.76 -6.63 -14.19
N GLY A 210 24.15 -7.62 -14.99
CA GLY A 210 24.16 -7.52 -16.45
C GLY A 210 22.90 -8.14 -17.09
N GLY A 211 21.77 -7.56 -16.94
CA GLY A 211 20.51 -8.02 -17.53
C GLY A 211 19.41 -6.98 -17.41
N ASN A 212 19.67 -6.01 -16.55
CA ASN A 212 18.72 -4.98 -16.18
C ASN A 212 19.17 -3.60 -16.74
N GLY A 213 18.29 -2.64 -16.72
CA GLY A 213 18.48 -1.28 -17.19
C GLY A 213 18.28 -0.24 -16.07
N ALA A 214 18.93 0.93 -16.21
CA ALA A 214 18.64 2.03 -15.30
C ALA A 214 17.27 2.65 -15.59
N LEU A 215 16.87 2.65 -16.86
CA LEU A 215 15.62 3.16 -17.40
C LEU A 215 15.15 2.24 -18.51
#